data_577eba9afe9d1126ccae2d3d2ae70767
#
_entry.id   577eba9afe9d1126ccae2d3d2ae70767
#
_cell.length_a   1.000
_cell.length_b   1.000
_cell.length_c   1.000
_cell.angle_alpha   90.00
_cell.angle_beta   90.00
_cell.angle_gamma   90.00
#
_symmetry.space_group_name_H-M   'P 1'
#
loop_
_entity.id
_entity.type
_entity.pdbx_description
1 polymer ?
#
loop_
_entity_poly.entity_id
_entity_poly.type
_entity_poly.pdbx_seq_one_letter_code
_entity_poly.pdbx_strand_id
1 'polypeptide(L)'
;MRAEEHAPPAAPRDALIVAHGAPADPAPQESVLQALAAATAPHLPPGWRIRGATLAAEGALDAALDGLHAPLIYPFFMAEGFFTGTLLPRRLAEAGATEAEQITPFGLYPALPALMARVALAATTAAPASTNLLIAAHGSKVSRTSADSTYAMAAALAPLTGFARILPGFVEEAPFLADQARALGHGICLPFFALEAGHVTDDIPDAIKEAGFAGPILPPIGQHPDVPALIAAALIRAAGA
;
A
#
# COMPACT_ATOMS: atom_id res chain seq x y z
N MET A 1 39.01 24.02 -10.15
CA MET A 1 38.02 23.19 -10.84
C MET A 1 38.14 21.80 -10.28
N ARG A 2 37.28 21.45 -9.28
CA ARG A 2 37.25 20.08 -8.74
C ARG A 2 36.36 19.28 -9.67
N ALA A 3 36.87 18.15 -10.17
CA ALA A 3 36.08 17.19 -10.92
C ALA A 3 34.94 16.72 -9.98
N GLU A 4 33.71 16.86 -10.44
CA GLU A 4 32.57 16.18 -9.79
C GLU A 4 32.82 14.68 -9.98
N GLU A 5 33.12 14.03 -8.88
CA GLU A 5 33.27 12.58 -8.79
C GLU A 5 31.89 12.01 -9.05
N HIS A 6 31.64 11.60 -10.28
CA HIS A 6 30.40 10.96 -10.68
C HIS A 6 30.35 9.61 -9.95
N ALA A 7 29.44 9.47 -8.98
CA ALA A 7 29.21 8.19 -8.34
C ALA A 7 28.93 7.14 -9.44
N PRO A 8 29.51 5.93 -9.36
CA PRO A 8 29.24 4.90 -10.36
C PRO A 8 27.73 4.63 -10.41
N PRO A 9 27.17 4.38 -11.61
CA PRO A 9 25.76 4.04 -11.74
C PRO A 9 25.47 2.82 -10.87
N ALA A 10 24.37 2.89 -10.11
CA ALA A 10 23.93 1.78 -9.27
C ALA A 10 23.87 0.49 -10.10
N ALA A 11 24.40 -0.61 -9.55
CA ALA A 11 24.41 -1.89 -10.24
C ALA A 11 22.98 -2.32 -10.63
N PRO A 12 22.80 -2.96 -11.80
CA PRO A 12 21.50 -3.51 -12.20
C PRO A 12 20.94 -4.39 -11.08
N ARG A 13 19.69 -4.22 -10.73
CA ARG A 13 19.02 -4.99 -9.69
C ARG A 13 17.68 -5.51 -10.15
N ASP A 14 17.29 -6.63 -9.60
CA ASP A 14 15.97 -7.22 -9.80
C ASP A 14 15.05 -6.88 -8.66
N ALA A 15 13.78 -6.63 -8.97
CA ALA A 15 12.75 -6.35 -7.99
C ALA A 15 11.44 -7.07 -8.34
N LEU A 16 10.66 -7.42 -7.32
CA LEU A 16 9.35 -8.02 -7.48
C LEU A 16 8.37 -7.38 -6.50
N ILE A 17 7.28 -6.81 -7.01
CA ILE A 17 6.16 -6.34 -6.20
C ILE A 17 5.23 -7.53 -5.98
N VAL A 18 4.92 -7.83 -4.72
CA VAL A 18 4.03 -8.95 -4.36
C VAL A 18 2.86 -8.47 -3.53
N ALA A 19 1.64 -8.82 -3.95
CA ALA A 19 0.40 -8.62 -3.18
C ALA A 19 -0.32 -9.95 -2.93
N HIS A 20 -1.35 -9.92 -2.07
CA HIS A 20 -2.14 -11.12 -1.82
C HIS A 20 -2.91 -11.57 -3.07
N GLY A 21 -3.60 -10.64 -3.72
CA GLY A 21 -4.58 -10.93 -4.77
C GLY A 21 -5.94 -11.37 -4.20
N ALA A 22 -6.88 -11.66 -5.10
CA ALA A 22 -8.22 -12.16 -4.77
C ALA A 22 -8.34 -13.64 -5.18
N PRO A 23 -8.39 -14.59 -4.23
CA PRO A 23 -8.43 -16.02 -4.58
C PRO A 23 -9.65 -16.44 -5.40
N ALA A 24 -10.79 -15.75 -5.23
CA ALA A 24 -12.00 -16.05 -5.98
C ALA A 24 -11.94 -15.63 -7.47
N ASP A 25 -11.21 -14.56 -7.77
CA ASP A 25 -10.95 -14.06 -9.12
C ASP A 25 -9.58 -13.35 -9.14
N PRO A 26 -8.48 -14.09 -9.35
CA PRO A 26 -7.14 -13.54 -9.23
C PRO A 26 -6.69 -12.68 -10.41
N ALA A 27 -7.26 -12.89 -11.62
CA ALA A 27 -6.74 -12.29 -12.84
C ALA A 27 -6.80 -10.75 -12.88
N PRO A 28 -7.86 -10.07 -12.42
CA PRO A 28 -7.88 -8.61 -12.41
C PRO A 28 -6.78 -8.00 -11.55
N GLN A 29 -6.59 -8.50 -10.32
CA GLN A 29 -5.57 -7.97 -9.41
C GLN A 29 -4.15 -8.32 -9.85
N GLU A 30 -3.95 -9.49 -10.45
CA GLU A 30 -2.69 -9.84 -11.10
C GLU A 30 -2.33 -8.83 -12.20
N SER A 31 -3.28 -8.50 -13.09
CA SER A 31 -3.09 -7.50 -14.14
C SER A 31 -2.77 -6.11 -13.59
N VAL A 32 -3.45 -5.70 -12.52
CA VAL A 32 -3.17 -4.42 -11.83
C VAL A 32 -1.76 -4.38 -11.27
N LEU A 33 -1.30 -5.49 -10.69
CA LEU A 33 0.05 -5.53 -10.09
C LEU A 33 1.15 -5.54 -11.15
N GLN A 34 0.92 -6.21 -12.29
CA GLN A 34 1.81 -6.14 -13.45
C GLN A 34 1.87 -4.72 -14.04
N ALA A 35 0.73 -4.04 -14.14
CA ALA A 35 0.66 -2.64 -14.56
C ALA A 35 1.38 -1.70 -13.58
N LEU A 36 1.26 -1.94 -12.27
CA LEU A 36 1.97 -1.20 -11.24
C LEU A 36 3.48 -1.36 -11.37
N ALA A 37 3.97 -2.57 -11.62
CA ALA A 37 5.39 -2.82 -11.88
C ALA A 37 5.87 -2.09 -13.14
N ALA A 38 5.09 -2.14 -14.23
CA ALA A 38 5.40 -1.43 -15.47
C ALA A 38 5.43 0.10 -15.26
N ALA A 39 4.51 0.65 -14.46
CA ALA A 39 4.49 2.07 -14.10
C ALA A 39 5.66 2.47 -13.18
N THR A 40 6.17 1.53 -12.37
CA THR A 40 7.31 1.76 -11.46
C THR A 40 8.64 1.77 -12.22
N ALA A 41 8.78 0.98 -13.28
CA ALA A 41 10.02 0.81 -14.03
C ALA A 41 10.67 2.13 -14.49
N PRO A 42 9.93 3.15 -15.02
CA PRO A 42 10.54 4.41 -15.45
C PRO A 42 11.14 5.25 -14.31
N HIS A 43 10.80 4.97 -13.06
CA HIS A 43 11.32 5.66 -11.88
C HIS A 43 12.56 4.99 -11.29
N LEU A 44 12.96 3.83 -11.80
CA LEU A 44 14.14 3.09 -11.36
C LEU A 44 15.36 3.46 -12.21
N PRO A 45 16.59 3.32 -11.66
CA PRO A 45 17.82 3.51 -12.45
C PRO A 45 17.90 2.56 -13.65
N PRO A 46 18.66 2.93 -14.71
CA PRO A 46 18.86 2.05 -15.86
C PRO A 46 19.41 0.68 -15.46
N GLY A 47 18.90 -0.37 -16.11
CA GLY A 47 19.31 -1.75 -15.88
C GLY A 47 18.54 -2.49 -14.80
N TRP A 48 17.67 -1.82 -14.06
CA TRP A 48 16.76 -2.51 -13.15
C TRP A 48 15.66 -3.26 -13.92
N ARG A 49 15.30 -4.44 -13.40
CA ARG A 49 14.14 -5.21 -13.86
C ARG A 49 13.16 -5.29 -12.74
N ILE A 50 11.90 -4.98 -13.01
CA ILE A 50 10.81 -5.05 -12.02
C ILE A 50 9.63 -5.82 -12.60
N ARG A 51 9.04 -6.69 -11.80
CA ARG A 51 7.82 -7.45 -12.12
C ARG A 51 6.82 -7.33 -10.98
N GLY A 52 5.58 -7.74 -11.24
CA GLY A 52 4.52 -7.81 -10.24
C GLY A 52 3.86 -9.18 -10.28
N ALA A 53 3.53 -9.74 -9.11
CA ALA A 53 2.78 -10.99 -9.00
C ALA A 53 1.92 -11.01 -7.75
N THR A 54 0.75 -11.67 -7.83
CA THR A 54 -0.09 -11.94 -6.66
C THR A 54 0.14 -13.36 -6.15
N LEU A 55 -0.05 -13.57 -4.84
CA LEU A 55 0.00 -14.91 -4.24
C LEU A 55 -1.22 -15.76 -4.58
N ALA A 56 -2.33 -15.12 -4.97
CA ALA A 56 -3.58 -15.79 -5.30
C ALA A 56 -3.61 -16.38 -6.71
N ALA A 57 -2.89 -15.79 -7.67
CA ALA A 57 -2.81 -16.31 -9.03
C ALA A 57 -1.84 -17.49 -9.08
N GLU A 58 -2.35 -18.66 -9.45
CA GLU A 58 -1.55 -19.90 -9.51
C GLU A 58 -0.39 -19.73 -10.51
N GLY A 59 0.83 -20.09 -10.08
CA GLY A 59 2.04 -19.98 -10.89
C GLY A 59 2.54 -18.56 -11.18
N ALA A 60 1.81 -17.50 -10.81
CA ALA A 60 2.21 -16.13 -11.10
C ALA A 60 3.51 -15.74 -10.41
N LEU A 61 3.68 -16.12 -9.14
CA LEU A 61 4.90 -15.86 -8.40
C LEU A 61 6.12 -16.55 -9.04
N ASP A 62 5.99 -17.82 -9.40
CA ASP A 62 7.06 -18.59 -10.03
C ASP A 62 7.45 -17.98 -11.40
N ALA A 63 6.43 -17.65 -12.22
CA ALA A 63 6.66 -17.00 -13.51
C ALA A 63 7.31 -15.61 -13.39
N ALA A 64 6.93 -14.85 -12.35
CA ALA A 64 7.52 -13.54 -12.10
C ALA A 64 8.96 -13.63 -11.57
N LEU A 65 9.32 -14.69 -10.88
CA LEU A 65 10.69 -14.93 -10.36
C LEU A 65 11.63 -15.49 -11.42
N ASP A 66 11.11 -16.10 -12.49
CA ASP A 66 11.94 -16.74 -13.53
C ASP A 66 12.97 -15.78 -14.11
N GLY A 67 14.26 -16.17 -14.05
CA GLY A 67 15.39 -15.37 -14.52
C GLY A 67 15.68 -14.09 -13.74
N LEU A 68 15.06 -13.83 -12.58
CA LEU A 68 15.50 -12.82 -11.63
C LEU A 68 16.62 -13.38 -10.73
N HIS A 69 17.56 -12.50 -10.34
CA HIS A 69 18.68 -12.87 -9.47
C HIS A 69 18.65 -12.05 -8.19
N ALA A 70 18.59 -12.72 -7.03
CA ALA A 70 18.56 -12.10 -5.70
C ALA A 70 17.62 -10.86 -5.65
N PRO A 71 16.32 -10.99 -6.06
CA PRO A 71 15.45 -9.84 -6.20
C PRO A 71 15.11 -9.21 -4.87
N LEU A 72 14.98 -7.87 -4.87
CA LEU A 72 14.31 -7.16 -3.79
C LEU A 72 12.79 -7.41 -3.89
N ILE A 73 12.23 -7.96 -2.86
CA ILE A 73 10.79 -8.21 -2.77
C ILE A 73 10.12 -7.02 -2.07
N TYR A 74 9.25 -6.32 -2.80
CA TYR A 74 8.41 -5.26 -2.25
C TYR A 74 7.03 -5.79 -1.88
N PRO A 75 6.73 -6.00 -0.59
CA PRO A 75 5.41 -6.45 -0.17
C PRO A 75 4.39 -5.31 -0.31
N PHE A 76 3.47 -5.44 -1.25
CA PHE A 76 2.39 -4.48 -1.46
C PHE A 76 1.21 -4.81 -0.56
N PHE A 77 1.46 -4.71 0.75
CA PHE A 77 0.55 -5.01 1.87
C PHE A 77 0.48 -3.81 2.82
N MET A 78 -0.65 -3.64 3.50
CA MET A 78 -0.87 -2.50 4.39
C MET A 78 -0.29 -2.69 5.80
N ALA A 79 0.11 -3.91 6.17
CA ALA A 79 0.66 -4.25 7.48
C ALA A 79 1.65 -5.42 7.37
N GLU A 80 2.47 -5.58 8.39
CA GLU A 80 3.14 -6.86 8.64
C GLU A 80 2.14 -7.85 9.25
N GLY A 81 2.37 -9.16 8.97
CA GLY A 81 1.50 -10.20 9.48
C GLY A 81 1.79 -11.55 8.84
N PHE A 82 0.82 -12.47 8.89
CA PHE A 82 0.98 -13.83 8.37
C PHE A 82 1.44 -13.85 6.90
N PHE A 83 0.88 -12.98 6.06
CA PHE A 83 1.22 -12.96 4.64
C PHE A 83 2.66 -12.52 4.39
N THR A 84 3.13 -11.48 5.07
CA THR A 84 4.48 -10.94 4.88
C THR A 84 5.54 -11.68 5.68
N GLY A 85 5.19 -12.17 6.88
CA GLY A 85 6.15 -12.80 7.79
C GLY A 85 6.23 -14.33 7.67
N THR A 86 5.23 -14.98 7.05
CA THR A 86 5.18 -16.44 6.97
C THR A 86 4.90 -16.95 5.56
N LEU A 87 3.81 -16.51 4.94
CA LEU A 87 3.38 -17.07 3.65
C LEU A 87 4.33 -16.67 2.53
N LEU A 88 4.62 -15.39 2.38
CA LEU A 88 5.49 -14.88 1.31
C LEU A 88 6.91 -15.46 1.41
N PRO A 89 7.62 -15.45 2.57
CA PRO A 89 8.91 -16.08 2.68
C PRO A 89 8.89 -17.58 2.32
N ARG A 90 7.86 -18.31 2.75
CA ARG A 90 7.69 -19.71 2.40
C ARG A 90 7.54 -19.91 0.88
N ARG A 91 6.67 -19.12 0.23
CA ARG A 91 6.44 -19.21 -1.22
C ARG A 91 7.69 -18.84 -2.03
N LEU A 92 8.47 -17.86 -1.57
CA LEU A 92 9.76 -17.53 -2.18
C LEU A 92 10.77 -18.68 -2.08
N ALA A 93 10.83 -19.33 -0.92
CA ALA A 93 11.71 -20.50 -0.73
C ALA A 93 11.26 -21.70 -1.58
N GLU A 94 9.93 -21.97 -1.66
CA GLU A 94 9.35 -23.02 -2.52
C GLU A 94 9.66 -22.76 -4.00
N ALA A 95 9.68 -21.50 -4.44
CA ALA A 95 10.06 -21.07 -5.80
C ALA A 95 11.58 -21.03 -6.03
N GLY A 96 12.40 -21.41 -5.04
CA GLY A 96 13.86 -21.41 -5.15
C GLY A 96 14.51 -20.02 -5.02
N ALA A 97 13.78 -18.97 -4.71
CA ALA A 97 14.28 -17.60 -4.56
C ALA A 97 14.86 -17.36 -3.14
N THR A 98 15.80 -18.19 -2.72
CA THR A 98 16.39 -18.19 -1.36
C THR A 98 17.27 -16.98 -1.07
N GLU A 99 17.76 -16.29 -2.10
CA GLU A 99 18.57 -15.07 -1.99
C GLU A 99 17.71 -13.77 -2.11
N ALA A 100 16.38 -13.91 -2.22
CA ALA A 100 15.50 -12.76 -2.28
C ALA A 100 15.46 -12.04 -0.93
N GLU A 101 15.56 -10.71 -0.97
CA GLU A 101 15.50 -9.84 0.20
C GLU A 101 14.14 -9.14 0.26
N GLN A 102 13.36 -9.40 1.30
CA GLN A 102 12.09 -8.75 1.53
C GLN A 102 12.29 -7.42 2.27
N ILE A 103 11.78 -6.32 1.69
CA ILE A 103 11.86 -5.00 2.29
C ILE A 103 10.56 -4.62 3.02
N THR A 104 10.53 -3.43 3.64
CA THR A 104 9.38 -2.91 4.40
C THR A 104 8.11 -2.89 3.55
N PRO A 105 6.97 -3.42 4.04
CA PRO A 105 5.69 -3.39 3.34
C PRO A 105 5.20 -1.97 3.04
N PHE A 106 4.42 -1.84 1.97
CA PHE A 106 3.87 -0.56 1.48
C PHE A 106 3.20 0.28 2.57
N GLY A 107 2.29 -0.30 3.37
CA GLY A 107 1.54 0.41 4.41
C GLY A 107 2.41 0.93 5.57
N LEU A 108 3.63 0.41 5.72
CA LEU A 108 4.59 0.80 6.75
C LEU A 108 5.74 1.66 6.20
N TYR A 109 5.74 1.93 4.89
CA TYR A 109 6.81 2.71 4.28
C TYR A 109 6.82 4.15 4.82
N PRO A 110 7.96 4.67 5.32
CA PRO A 110 8.00 5.96 6.04
C PRO A 110 7.53 7.18 5.24
N ALA A 111 7.53 7.12 3.90
CA ALA A 111 7.06 8.22 3.06
C ALA A 111 5.55 8.16 2.76
N LEU A 112 4.86 7.06 3.07
CA LEU A 112 3.42 6.91 2.80
C LEU A 112 2.55 7.93 3.55
N PRO A 113 2.79 8.27 4.83
CA PRO A 113 2.01 9.28 5.52
C PRO A 113 2.02 10.65 4.82
N ALA A 114 3.15 11.06 4.25
CA ALA A 114 3.24 12.32 3.52
C ALA A 114 2.40 12.29 2.22
N LEU A 115 2.36 11.16 1.52
CA LEU A 115 1.50 10.98 0.36
C LEU A 115 0.02 11.06 0.77
N MET A 116 -0.39 10.30 1.79
CA MET A 116 -1.77 10.29 2.28
C MET A 116 -2.23 11.66 2.77
N ALA A 117 -1.35 12.41 3.45
CA ALA A 117 -1.64 13.78 3.88
C ALA A 117 -1.91 14.70 2.68
N ARG A 118 -1.07 14.65 1.62
CA ARG A 118 -1.29 15.43 0.39
C ARG A 118 -2.62 15.08 -0.28
N VAL A 119 -2.92 13.79 -0.39
CA VAL A 119 -4.16 13.30 -1.01
C VAL A 119 -5.39 13.79 -0.24
N ALA A 120 -5.39 13.65 1.07
CA ALA A 120 -6.49 14.07 1.92
C ALA A 120 -6.66 15.61 1.93
N LEU A 121 -5.56 16.37 2.00
CA LEU A 121 -5.60 17.83 1.95
C LEU A 121 -6.08 18.35 0.59
N ALA A 122 -5.70 17.70 -0.51
CA ALA A 122 -6.15 18.08 -1.85
C ALA A 122 -7.67 17.84 -2.07
N ALA A 123 -8.25 16.90 -1.33
CA ALA A 123 -9.68 16.58 -1.42
C ALA A 123 -10.56 17.47 -0.53
N THR A 124 -9.98 18.27 0.36
CA THR A 124 -10.77 19.16 1.21
C THR A 124 -11.12 20.47 0.53
N THR A 125 -12.37 20.92 0.70
CA THR A 125 -12.86 22.24 0.25
C THR A 125 -12.99 23.24 1.40
N ALA A 126 -12.77 22.79 2.64
CA ALA A 126 -12.86 23.58 3.85
C ALA A 126 -11.48 23.70 4.54
N ALA A 127 -11.38 24.53 5.58
CA ALA A 127 -10.16 24.59 6.37
C ALA A 127 -9.86 23.23 7.04
N PRO A 128 -8.61 22.77 7.06
CA PRO A 128 -8.26 21.48 7.69
C PRO A 128 -8.80 21.36 9.12
N ALA A 129 -8.68 22.40 9.94
CA ALA A 129 -9.17 22.41 11.32
C ALA A 129 -10.70 22.23 11.48
N SER A 130 -11.47 22.31 10.39
CA SER A 130 -12.91 22.02 10.35
C SER A 130 -13.26 20.80 9.53
N THR A 131 -12.26 20.05 9.06
CA THR A 131 -12.42 18.84 8.24
C THR A 131 -12.07 17.61 9.08
N ASN A 132 -12.86 16.55 8.96
CA ASN A 132 -12.58 15.25 9.55
C ASN A 132 -12.02 14.29 8.49
N LEU A 133 -11.18 13.35 8.92
CA LEU A 133 -10.68 12.27 8.09
C LEU A 133 -11.09 10.92 8.71
N LEU A 134 -11.79 10.13 7.92
CA LEU A 134 -12.06 8.72 8.19
C LEU A 134 -11.04 7.88 7.41
N ILE A 135 -10.23 7.09 8.11
CA ILE A 135 -9.35 6.12 7.48
C ILE A 135 -10.08 4.79 7.46
N ALA A 136 -10.54 4.36 6.30
CA ALA A 136 -11.19 3.06 6.13
C ALA A 136 -10.12 1.98 5.91
N ALA A 137 -10.10 0.95 6.75
CA ALA A 137 -9.13 -0.14 6.66
C ALA A 137 -9.80 -1.50 6.82
N HIS A 138 -9.08 -2.56 6.46
CA HIS A 138 -9.61 -3.92 6.53
C HIS A 138 -9.90 -4.34 7.98
N GLY A 139 -8.92 -4.17 8.87
CA GLY A 139 -8.95 -4.80 10.18
C GLY A 139 -8.63 -6.30 10.11
N SER A 140 -8.74 -7.00 11.22
CA SER A 140 -8.58 -8.46 11.24
C SER A 140 -9.13 -9.07 12.53
N LYS A 141 -9.99 -10.06 12.40
CA LYS A 141 -10.52 -10.85 13.54
C LYS A 141 -9.47 -11.72 14.23
N VAL A 142 -8.32 -11.95 13.59
CA VAL A 142 -7.30 -12.90 14.06
C VAL A 142 -5.95 -12.27 14.39
N SER A 143 -5.70 -11.02 13.96
CA SER A 143 -4.42 -10.33 14.18
C SER A 143 -4.62 -8.84 14.38
N ARG A 144 -3.94 -8.27 15.36
CA ARG A 144 -3.99 -6.83 15.64
C ARG A 144 -3.11 -5.99 14.71
N THR A 145 -2.21 -6.61 13.95
CA THR A 145 -1.22 -5.87 13.15
C THR A 145 -1.86 -4.96 12.10
N SER A 146 -3.02 -5.34 11.55
CA SER A 146 -3.78 -4.51 10.61
C SER A 146 -4.33 -3.25 11.28
N ALA A 147 -4.92 -3.38 12.47
CA ALA A 147 -5.40 -2.24 13.23
C ALA A 147 -4.24 -1.36 13.70
N ASP A 148 -3.17 -1.96 14.23
CA ASP A 148 -2.01 -1.23 14.75
C ASP A 148 -1.35 -0.37 13.66
N SER A 149 -1.19 -0.89 12.42
CA SER A 149 -0.67 -0.12 11.29
C SER A 149 -1.57 1.07 10.92
N THR A 150 -2.89 0.87 10.99
CA THR A 150 -3.86 1.94 10.70
C THR A 150 -3.87 3.02 11.78
N TYR A 151 -3.77 2.64 13.06
CA TYR A 151 -3.64 3.61 14.16
C TYR A 151 -2.31 4.38 14.07
N ALA A 152 -1.22 3.70 13.74
CA ALA A 152 0.07 4.37 13.52
C ALA A 152 0.00 5.37 12.35
N MET A 153 -0.70 5.01 11.27
CA MET A 153 -0.94 5.91 10.15
C MET A 153 -1.77 7.12 10.57
N ALA A 154 -2.85 6.94 11.32
CA ALA A 154 -3.67 8.04 11.84
C ALA A 154 -2.84 9.00 12.71
N ALA A 155 -2.00 8.47 13.59
CA ALA A 155 -1.09 9.25 14.43
C ALA A 155 -0.07 10.04 13.60
N ALA A 156 0.49 9.43 12.54
CA ALA A 156 1.43 10.08 11.64
C ALA A 156 0.78 11.20 10.79
N LEU A 157 -0.49 11.06 10.44
CA LEU A 157 -1.23 12.06 9.65
C LEU A 157 -1.63 13.30 10.48
N ALA A 158 -1.84 13.16 11.77
CA ALA A 158 -2.31 14.24 12.62
C ALA A 158 -1.43 15.52 12.53
N PRO A 159 -0.10 15.46 12.73
CA PRO A 159 0.77 16.63 12.61
C PRO A 159 0.93 17.13 11.16
N LEU A 160 0.66 16.28 10.15
CA LEU A 160 0.85 16.63 8.74
C LEU A 160 -0.36 17.35 8.13
N THR A 161 -1.57 17.12 8.66
CA THR A 161 -2.81 17.61 8.06
C THR A 161 -3.49 18.71 8.85
N GLY A 162 -3.41 18.68 10.18
CA GLY A 162 -4.15 19.58 11.05
C GLY A 162 -5.68 19.39 11.00
N PHE A 163 -6.16 18.23 10.57
CA PHE A 163 -7.60 17.92 10.56
C PHE A 163 -8.18 17.91 11.98
N ALA A 164 -9.44 18.27 12.08
CA ALA A 164 -10.17 18.37 13.36
C ALA A 164 -10.18 17.02 14.10
N ARG A 165 -10.45 15.94 13.36
CA ARG A 165 -10.43 14.56 13.86
C ARG A 165 -9.94 13.62 12.76
N ILE A 166 -9.17 12.62 13.16
CA ILE A 166 -8.75 11.51 12.30
C ILE A 166 -9.14 10.23 13.02
N LEU A 167 -10.08 9.48 12.45
CA LEU A 167 -10.55 8.23 13.04
C LEU A 167 -10.32 7.05 12.09
N PRO A 168 -9.61 6.00 12.53
CA PRO A 168 -9.64 4.70 11.88
C PRO A 168 -11.00 4.01 12.08
N GLY A 169 -11.50 3.38 11.02
CA GLY A 169 -12.66 2.50 11.06
C GLY A 169 -12.39 1.25 10.24
N PHE A 170 -12.83 0.10 10.72
CA PHE A 170 -12.49 -1.19 10.14
C PHE A 170 -13.72 -1.91 9.60
N VAL A 171 -13.51 -2.70 8.53
CA VAL A 171 -14.55 -3.56 7.97
C VAL A 171 -14.75 -4.80 8.83
N GLU A 172 -13.67 -5.44 9.28
CA GLU A 172 -13.70 -6.77 9.88
C GLU A 172 -13.64 -6.78 11.43
N GLU A 173 -13.37 -5.65 12.08
CA GLU A 173 -13.24 -5.55 13.53
C GLU A 173 -13.74 -4.21 14.09
N ALA A 174 -13.95 -4.14 15.38
CA ALA A 174 -14.24 -2.87 16.06
C ALA A 174 -12.94 -2.01 16.24
N PRO A 175 -13.05 -0.67 16.17
CA PRO A 175 -14.28 0.07 15.91
C PRO A 175 -14.72 -0.03 14.44
N PHE A 176 -15.96 -0.45 14.22
CA PHE A 176 -16.46 -0.66 12.87
C PHE A 176 -16.55 0.63 12.08
N LEU A 177 -16.32 0.52 10.75
CA LEU A 177 -16.28 1.65 9.83
C LEU A 177 -17.54 2.51 9.90
N ALA A 178 -18.74 1.89 9.89
CA ALA A 178 -20.02 2.60 10.01
C ALA A 178 -20.15 3.40 11.30
N ASP A 179 -19.66 2.86 12.43
CA ASP A 179 -19.70 3.56 13.72
C ASP A 179 -18.78 4.78 13.73
N GLN A 180 -17.57 4.65 13.20
CA GLN A 180 -16.63 5.75 13.11
C GLN A 180 -17.13 6.83 12.12
N ALA A 181 -17.69 6.42 10.99
CA ALA A 181 -18.33 7.32 10.04
C ALA A 181 -19.47 8.10 10.69
N ARG A 182 -20.34 7.44 11.45
CA ARG A 182 -21.44 8.06 12.18
C ARG A 182 -20.93 9.03 13.27
N ALA A 183 -19.86 8.67 13.97
CA ALA A 183 -19.24 9.51 14.99
C ALA A 183 -18.60 10.79 14.42
N LEU A 184 -18.15 10.75 13.17
CA LEU A 184 -17.61 11.92 12.45
C LEU A 184 -18.71 12.75 11.79
N GLY A 185 -19.75 12.11 11.25
CA GLY A 185 -20.87 12.71 10.54
C GLY A 185 -20.53 13.28 9.17
N HIS A 186 -19.38 13.93 9.00
CA HIS A 186 -18.91 14.50 7.74
C HIS A 186 -17.39 14.54 7.67
N GLY A 187 -16.85 14.64 6.44
CA GLY A 187 -15.40 14.74 6.22
C GLY A 187 -14.96 14.05 4.93
N ILE A 188 -13.78 13.48 4.92
CA ILE A 188 -13.20 12.72 3.82
C ILE A 188 -13.02 11.29 4.27
N CYS A 189 -13.44 10.32 3.47
CA CYS A 189 -13.10 8.90 3.66
C CYS A 189 -11.93 8.54 2.75
N LEU A 190 -10.80 8.13 3.33
CA LEU A 190 -9.61 7.67 2.61
C LEU A 190 -9.38 6.18 2.90
N PRO A 191 -9.63 5.30 1.90
CA PRO A 191 -9.35 3.87 2.04
C PRO A 191 -7.85 3.57 2.15
N PHE A 192 -7.44 2.95 3.24
CA PHE A 192 -6.08 2.49 3.50
C PHE A 192 -5.93 1.05 3.01
N PHE A 193 -5.93 0.90 1.68
CA PHE A 193 -5.84 -0.38 0.98
C PHE A 193 -4.78 -0.30 -0.13
N ALA A 194 -4.09 -1.42 -0.34
CA ALA A 194 -3.10 -1.57 -1.41
C ALA A 194 -3.77 -1.72 -2.79
N LEU A 195 -4.78 -2.59 -2.87
CA LEU A 195 -5.52 -2.88 -4.10
C LEU A 195 -7.02 -2.68 -3.87
N GLU A 196 -7.74 -2.46 -4.95
CA GLU A 196 -9.19 -2.46 -4.96
C GLU A 196 -9.72 -3.89 -5.00
N ALA A 197 -10.67 -4.20 -4.12
CA ALA A 197 -11.39 -5.46 -4.04
C ALA A 197 -12.76 -5.20 -3.39
N GLY A 198 -13.58 -6.23 -3.21
CA GLY A 198 -14.96 -6.11 -2.70
C GLY A 198 -15.12 -5.22 -1.47
N HIS A 199 -14.16 -5.24 -0.53
CA HIS A 199 -14.21 -4.32 0.61
C HIS A 199 -14.19 -2.83 0.22
N VAL A 200 -13.48 -2.47 -0.85
CA VAL A 200 -13.39 -1.08 -1.31
C VAL A 200 -14.60 -0.70 -2.16
N THR A 201 -15.07 -1.62 -3.01
CA THR A 201 -16.18 -1.36 -3.94
C THR A 201 -17.55 -1.48 -3.32
N ASP A 202 -17.71 -2.31 -2.30
CA ASP A 202 -19.00 -2.67 -1.72
C ASP A 202 -19.09 -2.26 -0.23
N ASP A 203 -18.24 -2.82 0.65
CA ASP A 203 -18.39 -2.66 2.09
C ASP A 203 -18.17 -1.21 2.57
N ILE A 204 -17.17 -0.49 1.99
CA ILE A 204 -16.91 0.91 2.37
C ILE A 204 -18.07 1.83 1.95
N PRO A 205 -18.55 1.82 0.68
CA PRO A 205 -19.71 2.61 0.28
C PRO A 205 -20.96 2.30 1.10
N ASP A 206 -21.22 1.03 1.38
CA ASP A 206 -22.39 0.61 2.16
C ASP A 206 -22.28 1.13 3.62
N ALA A 207 -21.14 0.99 4.27
CA ALA A 207 -20.92 1.50 5.63
C ALA A 207 -21.05 3.04 5.71
N ILE A 208 -20.52 3.75 4.74
CA ILE A 208 -20.63 5.22 4.63
C ILE A 208 -22.08 5.65 4.45
N LYS A 209 -22.82 4.97 3.58
CA LYS A 209 -24.24 5.21 3.33
C LYS A 209 -25.09 4.89 4.57
N GLU A 210 -24.88 3.75 5.21
CA GLU A 210 -25.56 3.35 6.46
C GLU A 210 -25.34 4.38 7.57
N ALA A 211 -24.10 4.88 7.69
CA ALA A 211 -23.75 5.89 8.69
C ALA A 211 -24.37 7.27 8.42
N GLY A 212 -24.83 7.54 7.20
CA GLY A 212 -25.22 8.89 6.77
C GLY A 212 -24.04 9.86 6.73
N PHE A 213 -22.82 9.37 6.52
CA PHE A 213 -21.61 10.20 6.46
C PHE A 213 -21.61 11.07 5.21
N ALA A 214 -21.39 12.39 5.39
CA ALA A 214 -21.37 13.35 4.31
C ALA A 214 -19.95 13.68 3.88
N GLY A 215 -19.63 13.38 2.61
CA GLY A 215 -18.33 13.70 2.00
C GLY A 215 -17.84 12.67 1.02
N PRO A 216 -16.72 12.93 0.35
CA PRO A 216 -16.19 12.04 -0.67
C PRO A 216 -15.55 10.79 -0.05
N ILE A 217 -15.72 9.67 -0.75
CA ILE A 217 -14.87 8.48 -0.61
C ILE A 217 -13.80 8.60 -1.69
N LEU A 218 -12.54 8.62 -1.28
CA LEU A 218 -11.41 8.68 -2.21
C LEU A 218 -11.06 7.29 -2.72
N PRO A 219 -10.35 7.19 -3.86
CA PRO A 219 -9.75 5.93 -4.28
C PRO A 219 -8.80 5.37 -3.21
N PRO A 220 -8.62 4.04 -3.14
CA PRO A 220 -7.66 3.44 -2.21
C PRO A 220 -6.25 3.99 -2.46
N ILE A 221 -5.52 4.24 -1.36
CA ILE A 221 -4.21 4.92 -1.44
C ILE A 221 -3.20 4.16 -2.32
N GLY A 222 -3.30 2.85 -2.40
CA GLY A 222 -2.42 2.03 -3.23
C GLY A 222 -2.61 2.25 -4.75
N GLN A 223 -3.71 2.88 -5.18
CA GLN A 223 -3.97 3.23 -6.58
C GLN A 223 -3.57 4.67 -6.93
N HIS A 224 -3.02 5.43 -5.98
CA HIS A 224 -2.63 6.82 -6.26
C HIS A 224 -1.51 6.88 -7.30
N PRO A 225 -1.56 7.82 -8.27
CA PRO A 225 -0.56 7.93 -9.36
C PRO A 225 0.89 8.09 -8.88
N ASP A 226 1.13 8.58 -7.68
CA ASP A 226 2.48 8.73 -7.11
C ASP A 226 3.02 7.44 -6.47
N VAL A 227 2.22 6.38 -6.37
CA VAL A 227 2.64 5.11 -5.74
C VAL A 227 3.80 4.45 -6.51
N PRO A 228 3.82 4.41 -7.85
CA PRO A 228 4.98 3.90 -8.59
C PRO A 228 6.30 4.57 -8.21
N ALA A 229 6.32 5.90 -8.12
CA ALA A 229 7.51 6.65 -7.71
C ALA A 229 7.92 6.38 -6.26
N LEU A 230 6.93 6.20 -5.37
CA LEU A 230 7.16 5.84 -3.96
C LEU A 230 7.76 4.44 -3.83
N ILE A 231 7.28 3.47 -4.60
CA ILE A 231 7.84 2.11 -4.66
C ILE A 231 9.29 2.14 -5.16
N ALA A 232 9.55 2.86 -6.25
CA ALA A 232 10.89 3.00 -6.80
C ALA A 232 11.86 3.61 -5.76
N ALA A 233 11.45 4.66 -5.05
CA ALA A 233 12.25 5.26 -3.99
C ALA A 233 12.55 4.28 -2.83
N ALA A 234 11.58 3.43 -2.47
CA ALA A 234 11.78 2.39 -1.46
C ALA A 234 12.81 1.34 -1.92
N LEU A 235 12.70 0.88 -3.15
CA LEU A 235 13.62 -0.11 -3.75
C LEU A 235 15.05 0.44 -3.86
N ILE A 236 15.20 1.67 -4.37
CA ILE A 236 16.51 2.34 -4.50
C ILE A 236 17.17 2.48 -3.12
N ARG A 237 16.40 2.93 -2.13
CA ARG A 237 16.90 3.06 -0.75
C ARG A 237 17.34 1.72 -0.16
N ALA A 238 16.57 0.65 -0.36
CA ALA A 238 16.92 -0.68 0.12
C ALA A 238 18.17 -1.23 -0.57
N ALA A 239 18.37 -0.89 -1.84
CA ALA A 239 19.57 -1.25 -2.58
C ALA A 239 20.86 -0.54 -2.11
N GLY A 240 20.76 0.42 -1.19
CA GLY A 240 21.91 1.18 -0.70
C GLY A 240 22.40 2.26 -1.66
N ALA A 241 21.56 2.69 -2.56
CA ALA A 241 21.84 3.74 -3.55
C ALA A 241 21.36 5.13 -3.07
#